data_2bfa20c110848a8abbc51436704faa14
#
_entry.id   2bfa20c110848a8abbc51436704faa14
#
_cell.length_a   1.000
_cell.length_b   1.000
_cell.length_c   1.000
_cell.angle_alpha   90.00
_cell.angle_beta   90.00
_cell.angle_gamma   90.00
#
_symmetry.space_group_name_H-M   'P 1'
#
loop_
_entity.id
_entity.type
_entity.pdbx_description
1 polymer ?
#
loop_
_entity_poly.entity_id
_entity_poly.type
_entity_poly.pdbx_seq_one_letter_code
_entity_poly.pdbx_strand_id
1 'polypeptide(L)'
;YENSSTKSVNGLFPMCTKNHHYKSLAHSPDIIGLFFSILDQFTNTASFLSDGQLIRIDTSRNNFELRGNNFVSRLFCGFCNWIGHIMSDIAGSSGSRGKGLTGRGTGLPIPFSELFLLCNFGSFQIEKDRQTLAVIMTRAFQEGYDARFGITMAIPVILEELMIRVIWAIKRHFYNKKDWEECIPTKEHADLRIMLIVGNATLCLIDGTDAAIRSGGNTLVFILHMNLVAWTRLLL
;
A
#
# COMPACT_ATOMS: atom_id res chain seq x y z
N TYR A 1 -9.49 3.59 22.58
CA TYR A 1 -9.50 4.79 21.74
C TYR A 1 -10.48 4.62 20.57
N GLU A 2 -10.32 3.57 19.78
CA GLU A 2 -11.18 3.22 18.66
C GLU A 2 -12.66 3.06 19.09
N ASN A 3 -12.91 2.34 20.16
CA ASN A 3 -14.26 2.11 20.65
C ASN A 3 -14.91 3.34 21.30
N SER A 4 -14.13 4.21 21.91
CA SER A 4 -14.66 5.43 22.53
C SER A 4 -14.91 6.52 21.50
N SER A 5 -14.07 6.63 20.47
CA SER A 5 -14.26 7.58 19.39
C SER A 5 -15.48 7.27 18.53
N THR A 6 -15.79 5.97 18.37
CA THR A 6 -16.97 5.55 17.58
C THR A 6 -18.29 6.02 18.19
N LYS A 7 -18.41 5.98 19.51
CA LYS A 7 -19.65 6.38 20.18
C LYS A 7 -19.86 7.89 20.23
N SER A 8 -18.78 8.67 20.33
CA SER A 8 -18.87 10.14 20.44
C SER A 8 -18.87 10.85 19.10
N VAL A 9 -18.40 10.21 18.05
CA VAL A 9 -18.18 10.83 16.71
C VAL A 9 -19.17 10.33 15.67
N ASN A 10 -19.96 9.28 15.97
CA ASN A 10 -20.91 8.68 15.03
C ASN A 10 -22.00 9.64 14.49
N GLY A 11 -22.16 10.81 15.07
CA GLY A 11 -23.08 11.84 14.57
C GLY A 11 -22.41 12.91 13.68
N LEU A 12 -21.09 13.06 13.80
CA LEU A 12 -20.34 14.14 13.12
C LEU A 12 -19.45 13.62 12.00
N PHE A 13 -18.89 12.42 12.15
CA PHE A 13 -17.96 11.85 11.17
C PHE A 13 -18.20 10.36 11.00
N PRO A 14 -18.73 9.89 9.87
CA PRO A 14 -18.91 8.47 9.61
C PRO A 14 -17.54 7.78 9.40
N MET A 15 -16.87 7.44 10.49
CA MET A 15 -15.63 6.68 10.45
C MET A 15 -15.95 5.19 10.44
N CYS A 16 -15.45 4.47 9.44
CA CYS A 16 -15.53 3.03 9.43
C CYS A 16 -14.46 2.46 10.38
N THR A 17 -14.90 2.02 11.58
CA THR A 17 -14.00 1.54 12.63
C THR A 17 -13.28 0.25 12.31
N LYS A 18 -13.75 -0.52 11.33
CA LYS A 18 -13.12 -1.78 10.93
C LYS A 18 -11.72 -1.59 10.33
N ASN A 19 -11.39 -0.38 9.91
CA ASN A 19 -10.15 -0.07 9.20
C ASN A 19 -9.57 1.29 9.61
N HIS A 20 -9.54 1.58 10.90
CA HIS A 20 -9.06 2.85 11.42
C HIS A 20 -7.58 3.14 11.06
N HIS A 21 -6.77 2.10 10.93
CA HIS A 21 -5.35 2.21 10.58
C HIS A 21 -5.08 2.99 9.29
N TYR A 22 -5.98 2.92 8.32
CA TYR A 22 -5.81 3.68 7.09
C TYR A 22 -6.13 5.12 7.16
N LYS A 23 -6.90 5.49 8.15
CA LYS A 23 -7.38 6.85 8.32
C LYS A 23 -6.50 7.62 9.29
N SER A 24 -5.70 6.94 10.09
CA SER A 24 -4.73 7.57 10.97
C SER A 24 -3.45 7.87 10.22
N LEU A 25 -3.14 9.16 10.07
CA LEU A 25 -1.93 9.61 9.39
C LEU A 25 -0.65 9.16 10.09
N ALA A 26 -0.67 9.06 11.44
CA ALA A 26 0.47 8.60 12.23
C ALA A 26 0.87 7.13 11.96
N HIS A 27 -0.01 6.35 11.33
CA HIS A 27 0.25 4.96 10.96
C HIS A 27 0.88 4.80 9.56
N SER A 28 1.03 5.90 8.82
CA SER A 28 1.70 5.82 7.51
C SER A 28 3.17 5.41 7.67
N PRO A 29 3.67 4.47 6.87
CA PRO A 29 5.04 3.96 6.96
C PRO A 29 6.07 4.86 6.25
N ASP A 30 5.83 6.15 6.22
CA ASP A 30 6.64 7.14 5.54
C ASP A 30 6.84 8.41 6.37
N ILE A 31 7.47 9.41 5.77
CA ILE A 31 7.76 10.69 6.44
C ILE A 31 6.49 11.44 6.85
N ILE A 32 5.37 11.23 6.16
CA ILE A 32 4.08 11.84 6.50
C ILE A 32 3.60 11.26 7.82
N GLY A 33 3.65 9.94 7.98
CA GLY A 33 3.29 9.29 9.24
C GLY A 33 4.16 9.72 10.41
N LEU A 34 5.48 9.81 10.19
CA LEU A 34 6.40 10.31 11.20
C LEU A 34 6.07 11.76 11.58
N PHE A 35 5.82 12.63 10.60
CA PHE A 35 5.47 14.03 10.84
C PHE A 35 4.19 14.15 11.67
N PHE A 36 3.14 13.43 11.31
CA PHE A 36 1.88 13.48 12.05
C PHE A 36 2.00 12.85 13.45
N SER A 37 2.75 11.77 13.60
CA SER A 37 3.00 11.19 14.93
C SER A 37 3.73 12.16 15.87
N ILE A 38 4.68 12.92 15.34
CA ILE A 38 5.36 13.97 16.11
C ILE A 38 4.40 15.14 16.36
N LEU A 39 3.68 15.62 15.35
CA LEU A 39 2.73 16.73 15.49
C LEU A 39 1.67 16.43 16.55
N ASP A 40 1.14 15.23 16.55
CA ASP A 40 0.13 14.77 17.51
C ASP A 40 0.64 14.80 18.96
N GLN A 41 1.96 14.63 19.18
CA GLN A 41 2.57 14.83 20.51
C GLN A 41 2.52 16.29 20.98
N PHE A 42 2.63 17.24 20.06
CA PHE A 42 2.60 18.67 20.41
C PHE A 42 1.20 19.22 20.54
N THR A 43 0.27 18.71 19.77
CA THR A 43 -1.12 19.16 19.74
C THR A 43 -2.04 18.40 20.69
N ASN A 44 -1.58 17.29 21.27
CA ASN A 44 -2.39 16.33 22.02
C ASN A 44 -3.62 15.86 21.25
N THR A 45 -3.43 15.65 19.95
CA THR A 45 -4.49 15.18 19.05
C THR A 45 -4.06 13.88 18.38
N ALA A 46 -4.99 13.21 17.74
CA ALA A 46 -4.72 12.21 16.72
C ALA A 46 -5.31 12.68 15.39
N SER A 47 -4.52 12.63 14.34
CA SER A 47 -4.88 13.14 13.02
C SER A 47 -5.37 12.00 12.12
N PHE A 48 -6.54 12.17 11.53
CA PHE A 48 -7.20 11.20 10.66
C PHE A 48 -7.58 11.84 9.33
N LEU A 49 -7.64 11.02 8.29
CA LEU A 49 -8.23 11.39 7.02
C LEU A 49 -9.58 10.70 6.85
N SER A 50 -10.59 11.48 6.49
CA SER A 50 -11.91 10.98 6.12
C SER A 50 -12.45 11.83 4.98
N ASP A 51 -12.76 11.18 3.85
CA ASP A 51 -13.37 11.82 2.67
C ASP A 51 -12.64 13.11 2.19
N GLY A 52 -11.32 13.06 2.18
CA GLY A 52 -10.45 14.17 1.78
C GLY A 52 -10.32 15.28 2.83
N GLN A 53 -10.86 15.11 4.04
CA GLN A 53 -10.76 16.07 5.13
C GLN A 53 -9.86 15.57 6.25
N LEU A 54 -9.03 16.47 6.76
CA LEU A 54 -8.21 16.23 7.94
C LEU A 54 -9.04 16.45 9.20
N ILE A 55 -9.24 15.39 9.97
CA ILE A 55 -9.97 15.39 11.23
C ILE A 55 -8.96 15.24 12.37
N ARG A 56 -9.06 16.09 13.40
CA ARG A 56 -8.25 15.97 14.60
C ARG A 56 -9.14 15.65 15.80
N ILE A 57 -8.74 14.65 16.57
CA ILE A 57 -9.46 14.20 17.76
C ILE A 57 -8.55 14.45 18.98
N ASP A 58 -9.07 15.09 20.01
CA ASP A 58 -8.34 15.32 21.26
C ASP A 58 -8.03 13.98 21.95
N THR A 59 -6.75 13.77 22.23
CA THR A 59 -6.23 12.56 22.88
C THR A 59 -5.65 12.85 24.27
N SER A 60 -5.87 14.04 24.83
CA SER A 60 -5.30 14.46 26.12
C SER A 60 -5.62 13.51 27.28
N ARG A 61 -6.71 12.75 27.19
CA ARG A 61 -7.16 11.75 28.17
C ARG A 61 -6.76 10.31 27.83
N ASN A 62 -5.98 10.12 26.79
CA ASN A 62 -5.68 8.78 26.28
C ASN A 62 -4.30 8.31 26.77
N ASN A 63 -4.23 7.07 27.27
CA ASN A 63 -3.02 6.48 27.83
C ASN A 63 -2.37 5.41 26.93
N PHE A 64 -2.82 5.30 25.67
CA PHE A 64 -2.33 4.24 24.77
C PHE A 64 -1.00 4.57 24.10
N GLU A 65 -0.63 5.84 24.05
CA GLU A 65 0.60 6.30 23.41
C GLU A 65 1.59 6.87 24.42
N LEU A 66 2.86 6.72 24.12
CA LEU A 66 3.90 7.40 24.88
C LEU A 66 3.73 8.91 24.74
N ARG A 67 3.89 9.64 25.84
CA ARG A 67 3.77 11.10 25.85
C ARG A 67 5.00 11.75 26.46
N GLY A 68 5.51 12.74 25.76
CA GLY A 68 6.64 13.52 26.21
C GLY A 68 6.20 14.77 26.97
N ASN A 69 6.95 15.11 28.04
CA ASN A 69 6.67 16.30 28.84
C ASN A 69 7.43 17.55 28.37
N ASN A 70 8.53 17.38 27.66
CA ASN A 70 9.35 18.45 27.10
C ASN A 70 9.57 18.28 25.61
N PHE A 71 10.17 19.27 24.96
CA PHE A 71 10.36 19.28 23.50
C PHE A 71 11.07 18.01 22.99
N VAL A 72 12.21 17.66 23.61
CA VAL A 72 13.02 16.50 23.18
C VAL A 72 12.28 15.19 23.43
N SER A 73 11.63 15.04 24.58
CA SER A 73 10.86 13.84 24.88
C SER A 73 9.63 13.69 23.98
N ARG A 74 9.00 14.79 23.54
CA ARG A 74 7.89 14.74 22.56
C ARG A 74 8.36 14.25 21.19
N LEU A 75 9.51 14.74 20.71
CA LEU A 75 10.11 14.22 19.47
C LEU A 75 10.40 12.72 19.57
N PHE A 76 11.04 12.31 20.67
CA PHE A 76 11.37 10.91 20.90
C PHE A 76 10.12 10.03 21.01
N CYS A 77 9.12 10.45 21.79
CA CYS A 77 7.86 9.73 21.93
C CYS A 77 7.11 9.64 20.60
N GLY A 78 7.07 10.72 19.81
CA GLY A 78 6.47 10.68 18.47
C GLY A 78 7.13 9.68 17.55
N PHE A 79 8.47 9.63 17.56
CA PHE A 79 9.22 8.64 16.79
C PHE A 79 8.94 7.20 17.26
N CYS A 80 8.98 6.95 18.58
CA CYS A 80 8.69 5.64 19.14
C CYS A 80 7.25 5.18 18.87
N ASN A 81 6.28 6.08 18.97
CA ASN A 81 4.89 5.77 18.67
C ASN A 81 4.73 5.42 17.20
N TRP A 82 5.34 6.18 16.29
CA TRP A 82 5.32 5.88 14.86
C TRP A 82 5.86 4.48 14.55
N ILE A 83 7.03 4.11 15.09
CA ILE A 83 7.58 2.75 14.95
C ILE A 83 6.63 1.71 15.58
N GLY A 84 6.10 1.99 16.77
CA GLY A 84 5.17 1.10 17.46
C GLY A 84 3.91 0.83 16.62
N HIS A 85 3.35 1.84 15.98
CA HIS A 85 2.21 1.71 15.07
C HIS A 85 2.55 0.83 13.85
N ILE A 86 3.67 1.11 13.19
CA ILE A 86 4.13 0.29 12.05
C ILE A 86 4.32 -1.17 12.45
N MET A 87 4.97 -1.42 13.58
CA MET A 87 5.20 -2.78 14.09
C MET A 87 3.90 -3.48 14.46
N SER A 88 2.97 -2.76 15.09
CA SER A 88 1.64 -3.28 15.41
C SER A 88 0.85 -3.63 14.16
N ASP A 89 0.91 -2.80 13.14
CA ASP A 89 0.22 -3.04 11.87
C ASP A 89 0.82 -4.24 11.14
N ILE A 90 2.15 -4.37 11.13
CA ILE A 90 2.82 -5.55 10.59
C ILE A 90 2.41 -6.83 11.35
N ALA A 91 2.39 -6.79 12.68
CA ALA A 91 2.06 -7.94 13.51
C ALA A 91 0.57 -8.28 13.51
N GLY A 92 -0.30 -7.25 13.50
CA GLY A 92 -1.76 -7.41 13.58
C GLY A 92 -2.45 -7.75 12.27
N SER A 93 -1.76 -7.68 11.15
CA SER A 93 -2.36 -7.83 9.83
C SER A 93 -2.42 -9.27 9.33
N SER A 94 -2.66 -10.24 10.18
CA SER A 94 -3.00 -11.61 9.78
C SER A 94 -4.39 -11.73 9.13
N GLY A 95 -4.99 -10.60 8.75
CA GLY A 95 -6.32 -10.55 8.17
C GLY A 95 -6.39 -11.21 6.82
N SER A 96 -7.29 -12.16 6.69
CA SER A 96 -7.64 -12.74 5.42
C SER A 96 -8.51 -11.77 4.61
N ARG A 97 -8.30 -11.75 3.32
CA ARG A 97 -9.17 -11.13 2.35
C ARG A 97 -10.37 -12.02 2.12
N GLY A 98 -11.39 -11.98 2.89
CA GLY A 98 -12.55 -12.81 2.63
C GLY A 98 -13.83 -12.11 3.01
N LYS A 99 -14.83 -12.13 2.16
CA LYS A 99 -16.20 -11.81 2.55
C LYS A 99 -16.60 -12.70 3.73
N GLY A 100 -16.93 -12.09 4.85
CA GLY A 100 -17.43 -12.81 6.01
C GLY A 100 -16.39 -13.19 7.06
N LEU A 101 -15.14 -13.00 6.81
CA LEU A 101 -14.12 -13.11 7.85
C LEU A 101 -13.95 -11.75 8.52
N THR A 102 -13.92 -11.73 9.84
CA THR A 102 -13.59 -10.57 10.66
C THR A 102 -12.12 -10.16 10.48
N GLY A 103 -11.57 -10.46 9.32
CA GLY A 103 -10.24 -10.10 8.91
C GLY A 103 -10.12 -8.59 8.98
N ARG A 104 -9.25 -8.14 9.80
CA ARG A 104 -8.76 -6.79 9.83
C ARG A 104 -8.00 -6.62 8.54
N GLY A 105 -8.69 -6.13 7.51
CA GLY A 105 -8.06 -5.83 6.26
C GLY A 105 -6.86 -5.09 6.53
N THR A 106 -5.79 -5.00 6.49
CA THR A 106 -4.81 -4.04 6.39
C THR A 106 -3.66 -4.20 7.33
N GLY A 107 -2.65 -4.57 6.72
CA GLY A 107 -1.35 -4.48 7.21
C GLY A 107 -0.78 -3.08 7.06
N LEU A 108 0.45 -3.03 6.66
CA LEU A 108 1.16 -1.79 6.41
C LEU A 108 0.56 -1.06 5.19
N PRO A 109 0.01 0.15 5.33
CA PRO A 109 -0.46 0.92 4.19
C PRO A 109 0.67 1.16 3.18
N ILE A 110 0.31 1.35 1.93
CA ILE A 110 1.28 1.70 0.88
C ILE A 110 1.83 3.10 1.20
N PRO A 111 3.14 3.32 1.21
CA PRO A 111 3.73 4.64 1.45
C PRO A 111 3.10 5.70 0.55
N PHE A 112 2.82 6.87 1.12
CA PHE A 112 2.20 8.02 0.46
C PHE A 112 0.76 7.80 -0.03
N SER A 113 0.10 6.72 0.38
CA SER A 113 -1.31 6.45 0.02
C SER A 113 -2.26 7.53 0.56
N GLU A 114 -1.90 8.19 1.64
CA GLU A 114 -2.65 9.29 2.25
C GLU A 114 -2.78 10.50 1.31
N LEU A 115 -1.82 10.70 0.41
CA LEU A 115 -1.93 11.75 -0.60
C LEU A 115 -3.14 11.53 -1.53
N PHE A 116 -3.44 10.29 -1.88
CA PHE A 116 -4.65 9.95 -2.65
C PHE A 116 -5.92 10.16 -1.84
N LEU A 117 -5.86 9.93 -0.52
CA LEU A 117 -6.99 10.15 0.38
C LEU A 117 -7.23 11.64 0.66
N LEU A 118 -6.17 12.47 0.68
CA LEU A 118 -6.26 13.92 0.78
C LEU A 118 -6.79 14.54 -0.51
N CYS A 119 -6.24 14.11 -1.64
CA CYS A 119 -6.63 14.62 -2.94
C CYS A 119 -7.90 13.91 -3.41
N ASN A 120 -9.05 14.35 -2.97
CA ASN A 120 -10.34 13.80 -3.38
C ASN A 120 -10.68 14.21 -4.84
N PHE A 121 -9.77 13.91 -5.77
CA PHE A 121 -9.89 14.28 -7.17
C PHE A 121 -10.28 13.08 -8.06
N GLY A 122 -10.85 13.42 -9.19
CA GLY A 122 -11.30 12.47 -10.19
C GLY A 122 -12.59 11.78 -9.76
N SER A 123 -13.44 11.49 -10.71
CA SER A 123 -14.59 10.61 -10.51
C SER A 123 -14.56 9.52 -11.57
N PHE A 124 -14.50 8.28 -11.11
CA PHE A 124 -14.48 7.10 -11.96
C PHE A 124 -15.80 6.38 -11.82
N GLN A 125 -16.33 5.88 -12.94
CA GLN A 125 -17.53 5.09 -12.90
C GLN A 125 -17.13 3.64 -12.56
N ILE A 126 -17.33 3.27 -11.31
CA ILE A 126 -17.14 1.92 -10.82
C ILE A 126 -18.49 1.43 -10.30
N GLU A 127 -18.94 0.30 -10.80
CA GLU A 127 -20.30 -0.21 -10.59
C GLU A 127 -21.35 0.77 -11.17
N LYS A 128 -22.37 1.14 -10.38
CA LYS A 128 -23.42 2.08 -10.81
C LYS A 128 -23.17 3.52 -10.37
N ASP A 129 -22.18 3.71 -9.47
CA ASP A 129 -21.94 5.01 -8.85
C ASP A 129 -20.61 5.61 -9.31
N ARG A 130 -20.60 6.93 -9.49
CA ARG A 130 -19.36 7.67 -9.68
C ARG A 130 -18.64 7.79 -8.34
N GLN A 131 -17.43 7.22 -8.27
CA GLN A 131 -16.62 7.23 -7.07
C GLN A 131 -15.33 8.02 -7.29
N THR A 132 -14.90 8.76 -6.28
CA THR A 132 -13.62 9.47 -6.33
C THR A 132 -12.47 8.50 -6.14
N LEU A 133 -11.28 8.89 -6.58
CA LEU A 133 -10.06 8.09 -6.41
C LEU A 133 -9.82 7.75 -4.93
N ALA A 134 -10.10 8.69 -4.03
CA ALA A 134 -9.98 8.47 -2.58
C ALA A 134 -10.89 7.33 -2.10
N VAL A 135 -12.13 7.27 -2.57
CA VAL A 135 -13.08 6.19 -2.22
C VAL A 135 -12.61 4.84 -2.78
N ILE A 136 -12.12 4.83 -4.02
CA ILE A 136 -11.59 3.61 -4.65
C ILE A 136 -10.38 3.09 -3.87
N MET A 137 -9.42 3.97 -3.55
CA MET A 137 -8.24 3.60 -2.77
C MET A 137 -8.60 3.11 -1.37
N THR A 138 -9.54 3.78 -0.69
CA THR A 138 -10.04 3.33 0.60
C THR A 138 -10.63 1.93 0.52
N ARG A 139 -11.45 1.63 -0.50
CA ARG A 139 -12.00 0.28 -0.71
C ARG A 139 -10.91 -0.74 -1.02
N ALA A 140 -9.93 -0.39 -1.85
CA ALA A 140 -8.80 -1.26 -2.16
C ALA A 140 -8.04 -1.64 -0.87
N PHE A 141 -7.77 -0.69 0.00
CA PHE A 141 -7.15 -0.97 1.29
C PHE A 141 -8.07 -1.81 2.20
N GLN A 142 -9.37 -1.54 2.22
CA GLN A 142 -10.34 -2.34 2.96
C GLN A 142 -10.36 -3.81 2.53
N GLU A 143 -10.12 -4.06 1.25
CA GLU A 143 -9.99 -5.41 0.69
C GLU A 143 -8.58 -6.01 0.91
N GLY A 144 -7.68 -5.31 1.61
CA GLY A 144 -6.36 -5.81 1.98
C GLY A 144 -5.26 -5.55 0.93
N TYR A 145 -5.42 -4.55 0.09
CA TYR A 145 -4.39 -4.12 -0.87
C TYR A 145 -3.36 -3.23 -0.16
N ASP A 146 -2.52 -3.82 0.66
CA ASP A 146 -1.50 -3.15 1.47
C ASP A 146 -0.09 -3.38 0.93
N ALA A 147 0.92 -2.75 1.57
CA ALA A 147 2.31 -2.89 1.16
C ALA A 147 2.81 -4.33 1.21
N ARG A 148 2.32 -5.16 2.14
CA ARG A 148 2.69 -6.58 2.24
C ARG A 148 2.18 -7.38 1.06
N PHE A 149 0.95 -7.09 0.63
CA PHE A 149 0.43 -7.67 -0.58
C PHE A 149 1.21 -7.20 -1.81
N GLY A 150 1.53 -5.90 -1.88
CA GLY A 150 2.38 -5.37 -2.94
C GLY A 150 3.74 -6.08 -3.01
N ILE A 151 4.38 -6.33 -1.88
CA ILE A 151 5.63 -7.12 -1.82
C ILE A 151 5.39 -8.55 -2.34
N THR A 152 4.31 -9.20 -1.90
CA THR A 152 3.97 -10.56 -2.36
C THR A 152 3.75 -10.59 -3.88
N MET A 153 3.08 -9.57 -4.43
CA MET A 153 2.86 -9.42 -5.86
C MET A 153 4.13 -9.08 -6.65
N ALA A 154 5.15 -8.51 -6.00
CA ALA A 154 6.45 -8.26 -6.61
C ALA A 154 7.28 -9.54 -6.80
N ILE A 155 7.06 -10.58 -6.00
CA ILE A 155 7.86 -11.83 -6.06
C ILE A 155 7.83 -12.47 -7.46
N PRO A 156 6.68 -12.70 -8.11
CA PRO A 156 6.64 -13.27 -9.46
C PRO A 156 7.40 -12.42 -10.48
N VAL A 157 7.29 -11.10 -10.40
CA VAL A 157 7.97 -10.16 -11.30
C VAL A 157 9.49 -10.26 -11.13
N ILE A 158 9.97 -10.25 -9.88
CA ILE A 158 11.40 -10.36 -9.58
C ILE A 158 11.97 -11.70 -10.06
N LEU A 159 11.26 -12.79 -9.80
CA LEU A 159 11.68 -14.13 -10.20
C LEU A 159 11.71 -14.26 -11.73
N GLU A 160 10.71 -13.76 -12.42
CA GLU A 160 10.64 -13.76 -13.88
C GLU A 160 11.79 -12.95 -14.47
N GLU A 161 12.02 -11.71 -14.03
CA GLU A 161 13.14 -10.90 -14.51
C GLU A 161 14.51 -11.55 -14.20
N LEU A 162 14.67 -12.16 -13.04
CA LEU A 162 15.89 -12.87 -12.68
C LEU A 162 16.14 -14.05 -13.63
N MET A 163 15.12 -14.86 -13.90
CA MET A 163 15.21 -15.98 -14.84
C MET A 163 15.59 -15.52 -16.24
N ILE A 164 14.97 -14.46 -16.73
CA ILE A 164 15.31 -13.89 -18.05
C ILE A 164 16.78 -13.45 -18.10
N ARG A 165 17.26 -12.75 -17.07
CA ARG A 165 18.68 -12.30 -17.00
C ARG A 165 19.64 -13.49 -16.95
N VAL A 166 19.33 -14.50 -16.18
CA VAL A 166 20.16 -15.73 -16.10
C VAL A 166 20.18 -16.45 -17.44
N ILE A 167 19.02 -16.68 -18.06
CA ILE A 167 18.92 -17.35 -19.37
C ILE A 167 19.67 -16.55 -20.43
N TRP A 168 19.53 -15.22 -20.43
CA TRP A 168 20.24 -14.35 -21.36
C TRP A 168 21.76 -14.45 -21.18
N ALA A 169 22.26 -14.38 -19.94
CA ALA A 169 23.69 -14.50 -19.64
C ALA A 169 24.26 -15.87 -20.07
N ILE A 170 23.55 -16.95 -19.77
CA ILE A 170 23.94 -18.31 -20.18
C ILE A 170 23.98 -18.41 -21.72
N LYS A 171 22.93 -17.96 -22.41
CA LYS A 171 22.89 -17.95 -23.87
C LYS A 171 24.05 -17.16 -24.45
N ARG A 172 24.32 -15.99 -23.90
CA ARG A 172 25.38 -15.11 -24.38
C ARG A 172 26.77 -15.73 -24.21
N HIS A 173 27.04 -16.36 -23.08
CA HIS A 173 28.30 -17.03 -22.82
C HIS A 173 28.47 -18.30 -23.65
N PHE A 174 27.52 -19.25 -23.54
CA PHE A 174 27.70 -20.59 -24.14
C PHE A 174 27.37 -20.64 -25.64
N TYR A 175 26.36 -19.93 -26.08
CA TYR A 175 25.93 -19.95 -27.48
C TYR A 175 26.63 -18.88 -28.31
N ASN A 176 26.72 -17.63 -27.83
CA ASN A 176 27.36 -16.54 -28.54
C ASN A 176 28.88 -16.47 -28.29
N LYS A 177 29.40 -17.33 -27.42
CA LYS A 177 30.84 -17.44 -27.07
C LYS A 177 31.47 -16.12 -26.62
N LYS A 178 30.73 -15.36 -25.83
CA LYS A 178 31.18 -14.09 -25.26
C LYS A 178 31.86 -14.32 -23.90
N ASP A 179 32.84 -13.49 -23.55
CA ASP A 179 33.46 -13.52 -22.24
C ASP A 179 32.46 -13.16 -21.12
N TRP A 180 32.69 -13.66 -19.90
CA TRP A 180 31.80 -13.45 -18.77
C TRP A 180 31.59 -11.96 -18.46
N GLU A 181 32.57 -11.11 -18.68
CA GLU A 181 32.46 -9.66 -18.50
C GLU A 181 31.40 -9.04 -19.41
N GLU A 182 31.27 -9.56 -20.65
CA GLU A 182 30.26 -9.14 -21.61
C GLU A 182 28.87 -9.75 -21.34
N CYS A 183 28.79 -10.72 -20.44
CA CYS A 183 27.54 -11.41 -20.08
C CYS A 183 26.85 -10.83 -18.85
N ILE A 184 27.36 -9.70 -18.32
CA ILE A 184 26.72 -8.99 -17.21
C ILE A 184 25.41 -8.35 -17.71
N PRO A 185 24.25 -8.66 -17.10
CA PRO A 185 22.95 -8.20 -17.60
C PRO A 185 22.69 -6.72 -17.25
N THR A 186 23.25 -5.82 -18.03
CA THR A 186 23.08 -4.37 -17.89
C THR A 186 21.97 -3.84 -18.80
N LYS A 187 21.49 -2.63 -18.51
CA LYS A 187 20.44 -1.95 -19.31
C LYS A 187 20.90 -1.57 -20.73
N GLU A 188 22.19 -1.67 -21.03
CA GLU A 188 22.78 -1.30 -22.32
C GLU A 188 22.48 -2.33 -23.42
N HIS A 189 22.21 -3.59 -23.03
CA HIS A 189 21.95 -4.66 -23.97
C HIS A 189 20.50 -4.61 -24.50
N ALA A 190 20.36 -4.26 -25.79
CA ALA A 190 19.04 -4.12 -26.42
C ALA A 190 18.25 -5.44 -26.47
N ASP A 191 18.95 -6.55 -26.73
CA ASP A 191 18.37 -7.90 -26.75
C ASP A 191 17.81 -8.31 -25.38
N LEU A 192 18.51 -8.00 -24.29
CA LEU A 192 18.03 -8.22 -22.94
C LEU A 192 16.78 -7.37 -22.63
N ARG A 193 16.79 -6.10 -23.03
CA ARG A 193 15.63 -5.22 -22.84
C ARG A 193 14.38 -5.76 -23.55
N ILE A 194 14.54 -6.23 -24.79
CA ILE A 194 13.44 -6.84 -25.52
C ILE A 194 12.92 -8.08 -24.80
N MET A 195 13.81 -8.96 -24.33
CA MET A 195 13.40 -10.15 -23.56
C MET A 195 12.62 -9.77 -22.29
N LEU A 196 13.08 -8.77 -21.55
CA LEU A 196 12.40 -8.27 -20.35
C LEU A 196 11.03 -7.67 -20.67
N ILE A 197 10.90 -6.88 -21.74
CA ILE A 197 9.62 -6.32 -22.17
C ILE A 197 8.64 -7.43 -22.55
N VAL A 198 9.10 -8.40 -23.35
CA VAL A 198 8.25 -9.53 -23.79
C VAL A 198 7.82 -10.37 -22.59
N GLY A 199 8.74 -10.65 -21.66
CA GLY A 199 8.42 -11.39 -20.44
C GLY A 199 7.40 -10.66 -19.58
N ASN A 200 7.67 -9.41 -19.22
CA ASN A 200 6.74 -8.61 -18.42
C ASN A 200 5.37 -8.43 -19.12
N ALA A 201 5.35 -8.25 -20.44
CA ALA A 201 4.11 -8.19 -21.20
C ALA A 201 3.33 -9.52 -21.13
N THR A 202 4.03 -10.64 -21.21
CA THR A 202 3.42 -11.98 -21.08
C THR A 202 2.86 -12.18 -19.68
N LEU A 203 3.61 -11.80 -18.65
CA LEU A 203 3.17 -11.86 -17.26
C LEU A 203 1.90 -11.02 -17.05
N CYS A 204 1.87 -9.78 -17.55
CA CYS A 204 0.71 -8.91 -17.47
C CYS A 204 -0.50 -9.47 -18.25
N LEU A 205 -0.28 -10.10 -19.40
CA LEU A 205 -1.36 -10.73 -20.18
C LEU A 205 -2.01 -11.87 -19.41
N ILE A 206 -1.19 -12.74 -18.80
CA ILE A 206 -1.68 -13.85 -17.97
C ILE A 206 -2.43 -13.33 -16.76
N ASP A 207 -1.85 -12.36 -16.05
CA ASP A 207 -2.43 -11.72 -14.88
C ASP A 207 -3.77 -11.04 -15.19
N GLY A 208 -3.80 -10.23 -16.24
CA GLY A 208 -5.02 -9.55 -16.68
C GLY A 208 -6.12 -10.51 -17.10
N THR A 209 -5.76 -11.64 -17.72
CA THR A 209 -6.71 -12.69 -18.09
C THR A 209 -7.29 -13.38 -16.84
N ASP A 210 -6.45 -13.75 -15.88
CA ASP A 210 -6.90 -14.34 -14.61
C ASP A 210 -7.79 -13.37 -13.83
N ALA A 211 -7.38 -12.09 -13.74
CA ALA A 211 -8.17 -11.05 -13.10
C ALA A 211 -9.53 -10.84 -13.79
N ALA A 212 -9.59 -10.88 -15.12
CA ALA A 212 -10.84 -10.76 -15.88
C ALA A 212 -11.80 -11.92 -15.59
N ILE A 213 -11.28 -13.15 -15.57
CA ILE A 213 -12.08 -14.34 -15.26
C ILE A 213 -12.64 -14.26 -13.84
N ARG A 214 -11.79 -13.92 -12.86
CA ARG A 214 -12.18 -13.85 -11.45
C ARG A 214 -13.12 -12.70 -11.13
N SER A 215 -13.05 -11.61 -11.88
CA SER A 215 -13.88 -10.43 -11.62
C SER A 215 -15.35 -10.62 -11.96
N GLY A 216 -15.67 -11.57 -12.86
CA GLY A 216 -17.04 -11.76 -13.31
C GLY A 216 -17.68 -10.50 -13.91
N GLY A 217 -16.85 -9.58 -14.45
CA GLY A 217 -17.30 -8.30 -15.02
C GLY A 217 -17.36 -7.15 -14.02
N ASN A 218 -17.01 -7.35 -12.75
CA ASN A 218 -16.95 -6.28 -11.77
C ASN A 218 -15.59 -5.57 -11.85
N THR A 219 -15.59 -4.27 -12.18
CA THR A 219 -14.37 -3.48 -12.41
C THR A 219 -13.52 -3.35 -11.16
N LEU A 220 -14.12 -3.18 -9.97
CA LEU A 220 -13.36 -3.09 -8.73
C LEU A 220 -12.68 -4.42 -8.41
N VAL A 221 -13.40 -5.52 -8.54
CA VAL A 221 -12.85 -6.87 -8.33
C VAL A 221 -11.75 -7.16 -9.33
N PHE A 222 -11.87 -6.72 -10.58
CA PHE A 222 -10.84 -6.82 -11.61
C PHE A 222 -9.55 -6.12 -11.15
N ILE A 223 -9.63 -4.84 -10.76
CA ILE A 223 -8.47 -4.06 -10.29
C ILE A 223 -7.83 -4.72 -9.06
N LEU A 224 -8.63 -5.24 -8.13
CA LEU A 224 -8.14 -5.88 -6.92
C LEU A 224 -7.44 -7.24 -7.18
N HIS A 225 -7.73 -7.88 -8.29
CA HIS A 225 -7.09 -9.14 -8.68
C HIS A 225 -5.86 -8.93 -9.56
N MET A 226 -5.70 -7.75 -10.17
CA MET A 226 -4.52 -7.42 -10.97
C MET A 226 -3.25 -7.32 -10.13
N ASN A 227 -2.16 -7.82 -10.68
CA ASN A 227 -0.82 -7.57 -10.14
C ASN A 227 -0.35 -6.17 -10.57
N LEU A 228 -0.75 -5.13 -9.84
CA LEU A 228 -0.39 -3.75 -10.16
C LEU A 228 1.13 -3.51 -10.17
N VAL A 229 1.92 -4.34 -9.48
CA VAL A 229 3.39 -4.26 -9.53
C VAL A 229 3.90 -4.66 -10.91
N ALA A 230 3.38 -5.76 -11.49
CA ALA A 230 3.73 -6.19 -12.84
C ALA A 230 3.35 -5.14 -13.88
N TRP A 231 2.13 -4.60 -13.81
CA TRP A 231 1.66 -3.56 -14.72
C TRP A 231 2.48 -2.27 -14.62
N THR A 232 2.81 -1.84 -13.40
CA THR A 232 3.70 -0.68 -13.20
C THR A 232 5.08 -0.94 -13.78
N ARG A 233 5.60 -2.16 -13.60
CA ARG A 233 6.91 -2.54 -14.11
C ARG A 233 6.97 -2.59 -15.64
N LEU A 234 5.89 -2.98 -16.30
CA LEU A 234 5.79 -2.97 -17.76
C LEU A 234 5.79 -1.54 -18.33
N LEU A 235 5.26 -0.57 -17.59
CA LEU A 235 5.16 0.84 -18.02
C LEU A 235 6.44 1.65 -17.77
N LEU A 236 7.35 1.17 -16.91
CA LEU A 236 8.62 1.81 -16.55
C LEU A 236 9.81 1.22 -17.32
#